data_6d7371eb25df8561775f3df6fb391e22
#
_entry.id   6d7371eb25df8561775f3df6fb391e22
#
_cell.length_a   1.000
_cell.length_b   1.000
_cell.length_c   1.000
_cell.angle_alpha   90.00
_cell.angle_beta   90.00
_cell.angle_gamma   90.00
#
_symmetry.space_group_name_H-M   'P 1'
#
loop_
_entity.id
_entity.type
_entity.pdbx_description
1 polymer ?
#
loop_
_entity_poly.entity_id
_entity_poly.type
_entity_poly.pdbx_seq_one_letter_code
_entity_poly.pdbx_strand_id
1 'polypeptide(L)'
;MSHPLVASCIRSCCCLLVAIVSMSWLVAQETSPENKPQVLIQTSHGEIQLELWPKAAPKTVAHFIDLAEGRKAFTDSKTGEKVTRPFYDGLIFHRIIKDFMIQGGCPLGNGSGGPGFNLQDEINASGLGLDTLKALDLENNRLPHPWLLIRNQQDFQRTLLSPLLKKMGVENEAAFKERLEEIQAAADALSLMQVYENLGYVFDSALKAEKPLRGVIAMANAGPNTNGSQFFINLVDTPHLTGKHTVFGKVVKGMDVVDQIAQLETDASGKSTEPVIIQSIRLVEEKQP
;
A
#
# COMPACT_ATOMS: atom_id res chain seq x y z
N MET A 1 67.84 68.97 28.54
CA MET A 1 68.89 69.00 27.44
C MET A 1 68.41 68.20 26.29
N SER A 2 68.12 68.91 25.27
CA SER A 2 68.22 68.60 23.82
C SER A 2 67.32 67.51 23.23
N HIS A 3 66.36 68.02 22.51
CA HIS A 3 65.79 67.50 21.27
C HIS A 3 66.86 67.10 20.21
N PRO A 4 66.56 66.47 19.04
CA PRO A 4 65.45 66.73 18.15
C PRO A 4 64.91 65.48 17.42
N LEU A 5 63.68 65.56 16.87
CA LEU A 5 63.19 65.71 15.47
C LEU A 5 63.69 64.63 14.49
N VAL A 6 62.76 63.97 13.78
CA VAL A 6 62.34 64.30 12.42
C VAL A 6 61.64 63.08 11.73
N ALA A 7 60.58 63.37 11.11
CA ALA A 7 59.99 63.03 9.80
C ALA A 7 59.29 61.68 9.60
N SER A 8 58.06 61.75 9.47
CA SER A 8 57.20 61.65 8.25
C SER A 8 57.61 60.62 7.22
N CYS A 9 56.81 59.58 7.07
CA CYS A 9 56.53 59.05 5.73
C CYS A 9 55.18 58.40 5.70
N ILE A 10 54.28 59.07 5.03
CA ILE A 10 52.99 58.59 4.60
C ILE A 10 53.21 57.49 3.57
N ARG A 11 52.71 56.28 3.80
CA ARG A 11 52.43 55.35 2.73
C ARG A 11 51.05 54.75 2.97
N SER A 12 50.13 55.30 2.19
CA SER A 12 48.82 54.74 1.86
C SER A 12 48.99 53.34 1.39
N CYS A 13 48.42 52.37 2.13
CA CYS A 13 48.29 51.01 1.64
C CYS A 13 46.81 50.73 1.57
N CYS A 14 46.28 50.82 0.35
CA CYS A 14 44.94 50.37 -0.02
C CYS A 14 44.76 48.87 0.33
N CYS A 15 44.07 48.61 1.42
CA CYS A 15 43.57 47.27 1.64
C CYS A 15 42.34 47.08 0.75
N LEU A 16 42.54 46.44 -0.39
CA LEU A 16 41.49 45.85 -1.21
C LEU A 16 40.83 44.74 -0.40
N LEU A 17 39.68 45.03 0.15
CA LEU A 17 38.73 43.99 0.65
C LEU A 17 38.17 43.25 -0.56
N VAL A 18 38.78 42.09 -0.87
CA VAL A 18 38.21 41.11 -1.78
C VAL A 18 37.07 40.44 -1.01
N ALA A 19 35.86 40.94 -1.21
CA ALA A 19 34.65 40.22 -0.81
C ALA A 19 34.53 38.98 -1.68
N ILE A 20 34.95 37.82 -1.15
CA ILE A 20 34.65 36.51 -1.74
C ILE A 20 33.15 36.28 -1.50
N VAL A 21 32.37 36.65 -2.50
CA VAL A 21 30.96 36.18 -2.60
C VAL A 21 31.03 34.68 -2.89
N SER A 22 30.98 33.89 -1.84
CA SER A 22 30.70 32.44 -1.95
C SER A 22 29.29 32.27 -2.46
N MET A 23 29.17 32.25 -3.77
CA MET A 23 27.92 31.88 -4.48
C MET A 23 27.75 30.38 -4.24
N SER A 24 27.03 30.03 -3.14
CA SER A 24 26.56 28.69 -2.88
C SER A 24 25.64 28.31 -4.03
N TRP A 25 26.19 27.56 -4.98
CA TRP A 25 25.40 26.87 -5.96
C TRP A 25 24.57 25.87 -5.18
N LEU A 26 23.32 26.23 -4.91
CA LEU A 26 22.28 25.27 -4.54
C LEU A 26 22.08 24.40 -5.80
N VAL A 27 22.85 23.32 -5.89
CA VAL A 27 22.57 22.28 -6.87
C VAL A 27 21.22 21.75 -6.46
N ALA A 28 20.18 22.22 -7.13
CA ALA A 28 18.91 21.55 -7.09
C ALA A 28 19.22 20.11 -7.54
N GLN A 29 19.15 19.20 -6.60
CA GLN A 29 19.27 17.78 -6.86
C GLN A 29 18.10 17.46 -7.77
N GLU A 30 18.32 17.46 -9.09
CA GLU A 30 17.38 16.92 -10.06
C GLU A 30 17.15 15.47 -9.60
N THR A 31 16.02 15.23 -8.94
CA THR A 31 15.58 13.88 -8.66
C THR A 31 15.44 13.22 -10.01
N SER A 32 16.34 12.28 -10.31
CA SER A 32 16.22 11.44 -11.51
C SER A 32 14.76 11.00 -11.63
N PRO A 33 14.17 11.02 -12.83
CA PRO A 33 12.76 10.65 -13.00
C PRO A 33 12.53 9.31 -12.30
N GLU A 34 11.54 9.28 -11.41
CA GLU A 34 11.20 8.08 -10.63
C GLU A 34 10.88 6.97 -11.63
N ASN A 35 11.74 5.95 -11.70
CA ASN A 35 11.49 4.81 -12.57
C ASN A 35 10.26 4.08 -12.06
N LYS A 36 9.12 4.32 -12.70
CA LYS A 36 7.84 3.71 -12.43
C LYS A 36 7.52 2.71 -13.53
N PRO A 37 7.84 1.44 -13.33
CA PRO A 37 7.57 0.42 -14.32
C PRO A 37 6.10 0.45 -14.77
N GLN A 38 5.88 0.30 -16.05
CA GLN A 38 4.54 0.16 -16.60
C GLN A 38 4.32 -1.27 -17.05
N VAL A 39 3.12 -1.78 -16.81
CA VAL A 39 2.70 -3.10 -17.29
C VAL A 39 1.40 -2.98 -18.07
N LEU A 40 1.25 -3.81 -19.10
CA LEU A 40 0.05 -3.95 -19.89
C LEU A 40 -0.64 -5.25 -19.50
N ILE A 41 -1.89 -5.16 -19.05
CA ILE A 41 -2.80 -6.29 -18.89
C ILE A 41 -3.64 -6.37 -20.16
N GLN A 42 -3.45 -7.41 -20.95
CA GLN A 42 -4.33 -7.73 -22.07
C GLN A 42 -5.47 -8.62 -21.58
N THR A 43 -6.71 -8.18 -21.77
CA THR A 43 -7.87 -8.96 -21.38
C THR A 43 -8.75 -9.29 -22.58
N SER A 44 -9.69 -10.22 -22.41
CA SER A 44 -10.71 -10.51 -23.42
C SER A 44 -11.65 -9.32 -23.71
N HIS A 45 -11.60 -8.26 -22.88
CA HIS A 45 -12.45 -7.05 -22.99
C HIS A 45 -11.67 -5.79 -23.37
N GLY A 46 -10.35 -5.87 -23.54
CA GLY A 46 -9.49 -4.74 -23.87
C GLY A 46 -8.24 -4.67 -23.03
N GLU A 47 -7.50 -3.60 -23.20
CA GLU A 47 -6.19 -3.37 -22.57
C GLU A 47 -6.30 -2.45 -21.36
N ILE A 48 -5.60 -2.81 -20.29
CA ILE A 48 -5.47 -2.02 -19.06
C ILE A 48 -3.99 -1.79 -18.82
N GLN A 49 -3.53 -0.54 -18.84
CA GLN A 49 -2.14 -0.19 -18.60
C GLN A 49 -2.00 0.37 -17.17
N LEU A 50 -1.05 -0.19 -16.44
CA LEU A 50 -0.74 0.20 -15.06
C LEU A 50 0.61 0.93 -14.99
N GLU A 51 0.72 1.92 -14.12
CA GLU A 51 1.95 2.46 -13.58
C GLU A 51 2.16 1.84 -12.19
N LEU A 52 3.29 1.17 -11.96
CA LEU A 52 3.61 0.56 -10.67
C LEU A 52 4.47 1.48 -9.81
N TRP A 53 4.39 1.32 -8.47
CA TRP A 53 4.97 2.25 -7.50
C TRP A 53 6.01 1.57 -6.58
N PRO A 54 7.28 1.40 -7.04
CA PRO A 54 8.31 0.74 -6.24
C PRO A 54 8.64 1.44 -4.91
N LYS A 55 8.40 2.77 -4.81
CA LYS A 55 8.61 3.48 -3.53
C LYS A 55 7.51 3.21 -2.50
N ALA A 56 6.33 2.82 -2.96
CA ALA A 56 5.23 2.44 -2.07
C ALA A 56 5.31 0.97 -1.66
N ALA A 57 5.68 0.08 -2.60
CA ALA A 57 5.67 -1.36 -2.38
C ALA A 57 6.76 -2.07 -3.22
N PRO A 58 8.06 -1.92 -2.86
CA PRO A 58 9.17 -2.41 -3.69
C PRO A 58 9.15 -3.92 -3.91
N LYS A 59 8.89 -4.71 -2.87
CA LYS A 59 8.87 -6.18 -2.95
C LYS A 59 7.64 -6.68 -3.70
N THR A 60 6.50 -6.03 -3.50
CA THR A 60 5.23 -6.36 -4.17
C THR A 60 5.32 -6.06 -5.66
N VAL A 61 5.86 -4.90 -6.04
CA VAL A 61 6.08 -4.54 -7.45
C VAL A 61 7.01 -5.54 -8.13
N ALA A 62 8.16 -5.84 -7.53
CA ALA A 62 9.10 -6.83 -8.07
C ALA A 62 8.44 -8.20 -8.21
N HIS A 63 7.72 -8.65 -7.17
CA HIS A 63 7.01 -9.92 -7.17
C HIS A 63 5.93 -9.99 -8.26
N PHE A 64 5.10 -8.96 -8.40
CA PHE A 64 4.06 -8.90 -9.41
C PHE A 64 4.63 -9.00 -10.83
N ILE A 65 5.69 -8.23 -11.10
CA ILE A 65 6.39 -8.26 -12.40
C ILE A 65 7.03 -9.64 -12.65
N ASP A 66 7.71 -10.23 -11.64
CA ASP A 66 8.37 -11.51 -11.81
C ASP A 66 7.39 -12.67 -12.05
N LEU A 67 6.21 -12.64 -11.44
CA LEU A 67 5.13 -13.57 -11.76
C LEU A 67 4.56 -13.32 -13.16
N ALA A 68 4.35 -12.07 -13.54
CA ALA A 68 3.81 -11.69 -14.83
C ALA A 68 4.72 -12.12 -16.00
N GLU A 69 6.02 -11.93 -15.84
CA GLU A 69 7.04 -12.27 -16.82
C GLU A 69 7.49 -13.75 -16.77
N GLY A 70 7.02 -14.52 -15.79
CA GLY A 70 7.43 -15.90 -15.62
C GLY A 70 8.87 -16.07 -15.15
N ARG A 71 9.43 -15.09 -14.43
CA ARG A 71 10.78 -15.15 -13.85
C ARG A 71 10.82 -15.81 -12.49
N LYS A 72 9.68 -15.89 -11.79
CA LYS A 72 9.57 -16.45 -10.44
C LYS A 72 8.90 -17.82 -10.47
N ALA A 73 9.55 -18.81 -9.86
CA ALA A 73 8.95 -20.13 -9.69
C ALA A 73 7.79 -20.06 -8.69
N PHE A 74 6.73 -20.80 -8.96
CA PHE A 74 5.55 -20.92 -8.11
C PHE A 74 5.06 -22.38 -8.07
N THR A 75 4.21 -22.71 -7.10
CA THR A 75 3.54 -24.00 -7.06
C THR A 75 2.24 -23.93 -7.87
N ASP A 76 2.14 -24.72 -8.92
CA ASP A 76 0.91 -24.81 -9.71
C ASP A 76 -0.20 -25.43 -8.85
N SER A 77 -1.25 -24.65 -8.61
CA SER A 77 -2.36 -25.06 -7.72
C SER A 77 -3.18 -26.24 -8.24
N LYS A 78 -3.01 -26.65 -9.51
CA LYS A 78 -3.71 -27.78 -10.11
C LYS A 78 -2.89 -29.08 -10.02
N THR A 79 -1.56 -28.98 -10.18
CA THR A 79 -0.68 -30.16 -10.22
C THR A 79 0.14 -30.33 -8.95
N GLY A 80 0.30 -29.27 -8.13
CA GLY A 80 1.19 -29.25 -6.97
C GLY A 80 2.68 -29.14 -7.32
N GLU A 81 3.04 -29.04 -8.60
CA GLU A 81 4.42 -28.97 -9.07
C GLU A 81 4.96 -27.54 -9.05
N LYS A 82 6.27 -27.41 -8.85
CA LYS A 82 6.97 -26.14 -9.04
C LYS A 82 7.22 -25.89 -10.51
N VAL A 83 6.72 -24.77 -11.00
CA VAL A 83 6.84 -24.36 -12.40
C VAL A 83 7.34 -22.93 -12.51
N THR A 84 7.97 -22.59 -13.64
CA THR A 84 8.43 -21.23 -13.97
C THR A 84 7.90 -20.88 -15.34
N ARG A 85 6.84 -20.06 -15.35
CA ARG A 85 6.16 -19.55 -16.55
C ARG A 85 5.37 -18.30 -16.17
N PRO A 86 4.90 -17.50 -17.13
CA PRO A 86 3.98 -16.42 -16.83
C PRO A 86 2.79 -16.92 -16.01
N PHE A 87 2.63 -16.35 -14.81
CA PHE A 87 1.65 -16.84 -13.83
C PHE A 87 0.21 -16.44 -14.19
N TYR A 88 0.05 -15.23 -14.69
CA TYR A 88 -1.28 -14.63 -14.87
C TYR A 88 -1.97 -15.02 -16.18
N ASP A 89 -1.23 -15.58 -17.13
CA ASP A 89 -1.74 -15.93 -18.46
C ASP A 89 -2.86 -16.98 -18.37
N GLY A 90 -4.01 -16.65 -18.92
CA GLY A 90 -5.20 -17.50 -18.91
C GLY A 90 -5.99 -17.48 -17.60
N LEU A 91 -5.57 -16.72 -16.59
CA LEU A 91 -6.37 -16.49 -15.39
C LEU A 91 -7.55 -15.55 -15.68
N ILE A 92 -8.48 -15.46 -14.74
CA ILE A 92 -9.67 -14.62 -14.91
C ILE A 92 -9.77 -13.56 -13.80
N PHE A 93 -10.51 -12.50 -14.08
CA PHE A 93 -11.11 -11.68 -13.03
C PHE A 93 -12.30 -12.47 -12.47
N HIS A 94 -12.05 -13.16 -11.37
CA HIS A 94 -12.98 -14.14 -10.79
C HIS A 94 -14.03 -13.53 -9.86
N ARG A 95 -13.84 -12.26 -9.46
CA ARG A 95 -14.77 -11.53 -8.61
C ARG A 95 -14.88 -10.09 -9.06
N ILE A 96 -16.08 -9.70 -9.45
CA ILE A 96 -16.43 -8.38 -9.96
C ILE A 96 -17.58 -7.85 -9.10
N ILE A 97 -17.36 -6.75 -8.41
CA ILE A 97 -18.40 -6.11 -7.60
C ILE A 97 -18.52 -4.67 -8.07
N LYS A 98 -19.65 -4.37 -8.70
CA LYS A 98 -20.01 -3.02 -9.12
C LYS A 98 -19.91 -2.05 -7.95
N ASP A 99 -19.43 -0.83 -8.24
CA ASP A 99 -19.20 0.24 -7.27
C ASP A 99 -18.24 -0.14 -6.13
N PHE A 100 -17.36 -1.14 -6.38
CA PHE A 100 -16.32 -1.52 -5.44
C PHE A 100 -14.99 -1.84 -6.17
N MET A 101 -14.83 -3.05 -6.75
CA MET A 101 -13.57 -3.46 -7.38
C MET A 101 -13.76 -4.62 -8.36
N ILE A 102 -12.75 -4.86 -9.22
CA ILE A 102 -12.56 -6.12 -9.95
C ILE A 102 -11.32 -6.83 -9.42
N GLN A 103 -11.42 -8.14 -9.13
CA GLN A 103 -10.35 -8.94 -8.52
C GLN A 103 -9.95 -10.12 -9.41
N GLY A 104 -8.64 -10.27 -9.62
CA GLY A 104 -8.05 -11.32 -10.44
C GLY A 104 -6.83 -11.96 -9.79
N GLY A 105 -6.08 -12.79 -10.55
CA GLY A 105 -4.82 -13.38 -10.11
C GLY A 105 -4.96 -14.65 -9.25
N CYS A 106 -6.16 -15.27 -9.19
CA CYS A 106 -6.38 -16.56 -8.53
C CYS A 106 -6.24 -17.71 -9.54
N PRO A 107 -5.27 -18.64 -9.41
CA PRO A 107 -5.09 -19.73 -10.37
C PRO A 107 -6.22 -20.76 -10.38
N LEU A 108 -7.02 -20.81 -9.30
CA LEU A 108 -8.21 -21.67 -9.22
C LEU A 108 -9.49 -20.96 -9.66
N GLY A 109 -9.45 -19.64 -9.92
CA GLY A 109 -10.59 -18.85 -10.37
C GLY A 109 -11.74 -18.75 -9.37
N ASN A 110 -11.51 -18.96 -8.08
CA ASN A 110 -12.52 -18.96 -7.02
C ASN A 110 -12.10 -18.20 -5.75
N GLY A 111 -10.94 -17.52 -5.79
CA GLY A 111 -10.41 -16.75 -4.67
C GLY A 111 -9.57 -17.54 -3.66
N SER A 112 -9.49 -18.87 -3.74
CA SER A 112 -8.77 -19.70 -2.75
C SER A 112 -7.33 -20.05 -3.17
N GLY A 113 -6.96 -19.82 -4.44
CA GLY A 113 -5.64 -20.18 -4.99
C GLY A 113 -4.61 -19.05 -4.88
N GLY A 114 -3.34 -19.43 -4.93
CA GLY A 114 -2.20 -18.51 -4.91
C GLY A 114 -0.92 -19.15 -5.45
N PRO A 115 0.23 -18.48 -5.36
CA PRO A 115 1.50 -18.94 -5.90
C PRO A 115 2.21 -19.98 -5.02
N GLY A 116 1.63 -20.37 -3.88
CA GLY A 116 2.21 -21.32 -2.92
C GLY A 116 3.11 -20.67 -1.87
N PHE A 117 3.11 -19.33 -1.77
CA PHE A 117 3.79 -18.56 -0.73
C PHE A 117 3.13 -17.19 -0.54
N ASN A 118 3.43 -16.55 0.58
CA ASN A 118 2.90 -15.22 0.91
C ASN A 118 4.02 -14.18 1.00
N LEU A 119 3.64 -12.91 0.77
CA LEU A 119 4.45 -11.73 1.02
C LEU A 119 3.90 -10.95 2.21
N GLN A 120 4.81 -10.28 2.89
CA GLN A 120 4.45 -9.31 3.92
C GLN A 120 3.77 -8.09 3.30
N ASP A 121 2.96 -7.40 4.10
CA ASP A 121 2.39 -6.13 3.72
C ASP A 121 3.47 -5.05 3.60
N GLU A 122 3.32 -4.17 2.62
CA GLU A 122 4.15 -2.98 2.42
C GLU A 122 3.26 -1.75 2.54
N ILE A 123 3.14 -1.21 3.75
CA ILE A 123 2.20 -0.15 4.09
C ILE A 123 2.86 0.86 5.05
N ASN A 124 2.74 2.16 4.74
CA ASN A 124 3.11 3.25 5.65
C ASN A 124 1.87 3.80 6.34
N ALA A 125 1.56 3.30 7.52
CA ALA A 125 0.36 3.68 8.27
C ALA A 125 0.38 5.14 8.74
N SER A 126 1.52 5.64 9.21
CA SER A 126 1.67 7.03 9.67
C SER A 126 1.53 8.01 8.51
N GLY A 127 2.11 7.71 7.35
CA GLY A 127 1.92 8.50 6.13
C GLY A 127 0.47 8.50 5.62
N LEU A 128 -0.34 7.51 6.01
CA LEU A 128 -1.78 7.44 5.75
C LEU A 128 -2.62 8.13 6.83
N GLY A 129 -2.00 8.61 7.92
CA GLY A 129 -2.67 9.27 9.04
C GLY A 129 -3.37 8.33 10.02
N LEU A 130 -3.10 7.01 9.96
CA LEU A 130 -3.78 6.03 10.81
C LEU A 130 -3.38 6.11 12.29
N ASP A 131 -2.25 6.72 12.61
CA ASP A 131 -1.77 6.99 13.96
C ASP A 131 -2.55 8.11 14.66
N THR A 132 -3.16 9.03 13.90
CA THR A 132 -3.97 10.14 14.43
C THR A 132 -5.46 9.85 14.47
N LEU A 133 -5.94 8.93 13.64
CA LEU A 133 -7.35 8.54 13.59
C LEU A 133 -7.71 7.64 14.78
N LYS A 134 -8.68 8.06 15.60
CA LYS A 134 -9.13 7.29 16.76
C LYS A 134 -9.95 6.07 16.35
N ALA A 135 -9.76 4.97 17.04
CA ALA A 135 -10.52 3.73 16.84
C ALA A 135 -11.96 3.84 17.36
N LEU A 136 -12.17 4.65 18.39
CA LEU A 136 -13.46 4.92 19.01
C LEU A 136 -13.74 6.42 19.00
N ASP A 137 -14.95 6.80 18.61
CA ASP A 137 -15.47 8.17 18.72
C ASP A 137 -16.07 8.38 20.12
N LEU A 138 -15.29 9.01 21.01
CA LEU A 138 -15.65 9.21 22.41
C LEU A 138 -16.79 10.22 22.58
N GLU A 139 -16.96 11.13 21.64
CA GLU A 139 -18.03 12.16 21.66
C GLU A 139 -19.38 11.54 21.30
N ASN A 140 -19.37 10.50 20.46
CA ASN A 140 -20.56 9.77 20.01
C ASN A 140 -20.64 8.37 20.64
N ASN A 141 -20.73 8.30 21.97
CA ASN A 141 -20.93 7.04 22.72
C ASN A 141 -19.93 5.93 22.40
N ARG A 142 -18.68 6.27 22.10
CA ARG A 142 -17.62 5.32 21.71
C ARG A 142 -17.96 4.47 20.49
N LEU A 143 -18.62 5.05 19.51
CA LEU A 143 -18.88 4.34 18.25
C LEU A 143 -17.56 3.96 17.57
N PRO A 144 -17.42 2.73 17.09
CA PRO A 144 -16.22 2.33 16.35
C PRO A 144 -16.05 3.12 15.07
N HIS A 145 -14.79 3.46 14.74
CA HIS A 145 -14.47 4.12 13.48
C HIS A 145 -15.00 3.30 12.29
N PRO A 146 -15.65 3.92 11.29
CA PRO A 146 -16.29 3.20 10.17
C PRO A 146 -15.37 2.23 9.42
N TRP A 147 -14.06 2.53 9.37
CA TRP A 147 -13.08 1.68 8.68
C TRP A 147 -12.80 0.35 9.40
N LEU A 148 -13.21 0.19 10.64
CA LEU A 148 -13.11 -1.08 11.36
C LEU A 148 -14.19 -2.07 10.95
N LEU A 149 -15.26 -1.62 10.27
CA LEU A 149 -16.38 -2.43 9.79
C LEU A 149 -17.04 -3.26 10.90
N ILE A 150 -17.07 -2.74 12.13
CA ILE A 150 -17.70 -3.37 13.28
C ILE A 150 -19.21 -3.15 13.21
N ARG A 151 -19.96 -4.23 13.04
CA ARG A 151 -21.43 -4.22 12.86
C ARG A 151 -22.21 -4.74 14.06
N ASN A 152 -21.53 -5.52 14.91
CA ASN A 152 -22.13 -6.19 16.06
C ASN A 152 -21.09 -6.41 17.16
N GLN A 153 -21.54 -6.92 18.31
CA GLN A 153 -20.67 -7.16 19.47
C GLN A 153 -19.59 -8.21 19.17
N GLN A 154 -19.83 -9.19 18.35
CA GLN A 154 -18.85 -10.22 18.00
C GLN A 154 -17.71 -9.61 17.14
N ASP A 155 -18.04 -8.71 16.20
CA ASP A 155 -17.05 -7.97 15.44
C ASP A 155 -16.20 -7.08 16.35
N PHE A 156 -16.84 -6.36 17.30
CA PHE A 156 -16.17 -5.55 18.29
C PHE A 156 -15.18 -6.38 19.14
N GLN A 157 -15.65 -7.51 19.63
CA GLN A 157 -14.83 -8.44 20.40
C GLN A 157 -13.60 -8.87 19.61
N ARG A 158 -13.80 -9.35 18.38
CA ARG A 158 -12.74 -9.91 17.53
C ARG A 158 -11.75 -8.85 17.05
N THR A 159 -12.23 -7.67 16.67
CA THR A 159 -11.43 -6.65 16.00
C THR A 159 -10.71 -5.73 17.00
N LEU A 160 -11.33 -5.42 18.13
CA LEU A 160 -10.81 -4.43 19.05
C LEU A 160 -10.49 -5.03 20.42
N LEU A 161 -11.46 -5.66 21.08
CA LEU A 161 -11.31 -6.01 22.50
C LEU A 161 -10.34 -7.18 22.69
N SER A 162 -10.54 -8.33 22.03
CA SER A 162 -9.69 -9.51 22.24
C SER A 162 -8.22 -9.28 21.88
N PRO A 163 -7.88 -8.59 20.75
CA PRO A 163 -6.50 -8.25 20.45
C PRO A 163 -5.88 -7.29 21.49
N LEU A 164 -6.66 -6.33 22.00
CA LEU A 164 -6.22 -5.42 23.04
C LEU A 164 -5.93 -6.16 24.35
N LEU A 165 -6.88 -7.00 24.81
CA LEU A 165 -6.71 -7.81 26.02
C LEU A 165 -5.49 -8.72 25.94
N LYS A 166 -5.27 -9.36 24.79
CA LYS A 166 -4.06 -10.16 24.53
C LYS A 166 -2.79 -9.34 24.66
N LYS A 167 -2.76 -8.14 24.09
CA LYS A 167 -1.61 -7.22 24.19
C LYS A 167 -1.36 -6.77 25.63
N MET A 168 -2.42 -6.58 26.42
CA MET A 168 -2.36 -6.20 27.83
C MET A 168 -2.07 -7.39 28.78
N GLY A 169 -2.01 -8.62 28.27
CA GLY A 169 -1.82 -9.83 29.10
C GLY A 169 -3.02 -10.14 30.00
N VAL A 170 -4.24 -9.77 29.58
CA VAL A 170 -5.48 -10.07 30.32
C VAL A 170 -6.03 -11.40 29.81
N GLU A 171 -5.83 -12.47 30.60
CA GLU A 171 -6.11 -13.84 30.14
C GLU A 171 -7.41 -14.44 30.72
N ASN A 172 -7.99 -13.81 31.75
CA ASN A 172 -9.17 -14.35 32.41
C ASN A 172 -10.12 -13.25 32.93
N GLU A 173 -11.33 -13.67 33.31
CA GLU A 173 -12.40 -12.79 33.78
C GLU A 173 -12.05 -12.02 35.05
N ALA A 174 -11.28 -12.62 35.97
CA ALA A 174 -10.87 -11.97 37.23
C ALA A 174 -9.94 -10.79 36.91
N ALA A 175 -8.89 -11.01 36.09
CA ALA A 175 -7.99 -9.96 35.63
C ALA A 175 -8.71 -8.88 34.79
N PHE A 176 -9.71 -9.26 34.01
CA PHE A 176 -10.54 -8.32 33.29
C PHE A 176 -11.31 -7.39 34.24
N LYS A 177 -11.96 -7.94 35.28
CA LYS A 177 -12.74 -7.15 36.24
C LYS A 177 -11.84 -6.23 37.06
N GLU A 178 -10.69 -6.72 37.52
CA GLU A 178 -9.72 -5.96 38.27
C GLU A 178 -9.15 -4.76 37.52
N ARG A 179 -8.92 -4.92 36.17
CA ARG A 179 -8.28 -3.93 35.33
C ARG A 179 -9.26 -3.20 34.39
N LEU A 180 -10.56 -3.20 34.72
CA LEU A 180 -11.59 -2.67 33.81
C LEU A 180 -11.34 -1.21 33.40
N GLU A 181 -11.00 -0.35 34.36
CA GLU A 181 -10.73 1.08 34.09
C GLU A 181 -9.49 1.26 33.22
N GLU A 182 -8.43 0.47 33.43
CA GLU A 182 -7.22 0.48 32.63
C GLU A 182 -7.51 0.02 31.18
N ILE A 183 -8.29 -1.06 31.03
CA ILE A 183 -8.69 -1.60 29.73
C ILE A 183 -9.53 -0.56 28.95
N GLN A 184 -10.45 0.11 29.67
CA GLN A 184 -11.30 1.13 29.05
C GLN A 184 -10.46 2.33 28.61
N ALA A 185 -9.55 2.83 29.45
CA ALA A 185 -8.65 3.92 29.10
C ALA A 185 -7.74 3.55 27.92
N ALA A 186 -7.23 2.31 27.88
CA ALA A 186 -6.44 1.81 26.78
C ALA A 186 -7.24 1.73 25.48
N ALA A 187 -8.50 1.25 25.53
CA ALA A 187 -9.39 1.20 24.36
C ALA A 187 -9.71 2.60 23.83
N ASP A 188 -9.99 3.56 24.73
CA ASP A 188 -10.29 4.95 24.37
C ASP A 188 -9.07 5.68 23.75
N ALA A 189 -7.86 5.25 24.09
CA ALA A 189 -6.62 5.81 23.55
C ALA A 189 -6.26 5.27 22.17
N LEU A 190 -6.79 4.11 21.75
CA LEU A 190 -6.38 3.43 20.52
C LEU A 190 -6.56 4.31 19.27
N SER A 191 -5.52 4.33 18.45
CA SER A 191 -5.61 4.74 17.05
C SER A 191 -5.97 3.57 16.14
N LEU A 192 -6.38 3.86 14.88
CA LEU A 192 -6.60 2.82 13.87
C LEU A 192 -5.31 2.02 13.61
N MET A 193 -4.16 2.69 13.57
CA MET A 193 -2.86 2.04 13.43
C MET A 193 -2.65 0.98 14.52
N GLN A 194 -2.87 1.35 15.78
CA GLN A 194 -2.70 0.44 16.92
C GLN A 194 -3.69 -0.73 16.89
N VAL A 195 -4.94 -0.51 16.45
CA VAL A 195 -5.89 -1.61 16.25
C VAL A 195 -5.37 -2.59 15.21
N TYR A 196 -4.86 -2.09 14.07
CA TYR A 196 -4.34 -2.97 13.02
C TYR A 196 -3.06 -3.69 13.47
N GLU A 197 -2.16 -3.02 14.21
CA GLU A 197 -1.00 -3.68 14.84
C GLU A 197 -1.40 -4.80 15.80
N ASN A 198 -2.43 -4.57 16.62
CA ASN A 198 -2.98 -5.59 17.51
C ASN A 198 -3.59 -6.78 16.74
N LEU A 199 -4.04 -6.58 15.51
CA LEU A 199 -4.50 -7.62 14.59
C LEU A 199 -3.35 -8.33 13.86
N GLY A 200 -2.11 -7.86 13.99
CA GLY A 200 -0.92 -8.47 13.41
C GLY A 200 -0.35 -7.77 12.16
N TYR A 201 -0.87 -6.60 11.79
CA TYR A 201 -0.24 -5.79 10.74
C TYR A 201 1.09 -5.22 11.21
N VAL A 202 2.04 -5.11 10.29
CA VAL A 202 3.34 -4.46 10.50
C VAL A 202 3.48 -3.36 9.46
N PHE A 203 3.88 -2.18 9.91
CA PHE A 203 3.97 -0.99 9.07
C PHE A 203 5.41 -0.54 8.90
N ASP A 204 5.71 0.06 7.75
CA ASP A 204 7.04 0.60 7.42
C ASP A 204 6.90 2.08 7.04
N SER A 205 7.37 2.97 7.92
CA SER A 205 7.32 4.42 7.71
C SER A 205 8.28 4.93 6.63
N ALA A 206 9.23 4.11 6.17
CA ALA A 206 10.14 4.48 5.09
C ALA A 206 9.48 4.39 3.70
N LEU A 207 8.38 3.65 3.58
CA LEU A 207 7.66 3.52 2.32
C LEU A 207 6.85 4.78 2.00
N LYS A 208 6.61 5.02 0.71
CA LYS A 208 5.66 6.05 0.29
C LYS A 208 4.23 5.62 0.63
N ALA A 209 3.48 6.50 1.30
CA ALA A 209 2.08 6.23 1.63
C ALA A 209 1.18 6.45 0.40
N GLU A 210 0.37 5.44 0.05
CA GLU A 210 -0.58 5.52 -1.06
C GLU A 210 -1.97 5.05 -0.62
N LYS A 211 -3.00 5.84 -0.97
CA LYS A 211 -4.39 5.57 -0.58
C LYS A 211 -5.09 4.66 -1.59
N PRO A 212 -6.06 3.84 -1.15
CA PRO A 212 -6.84 2.97 -2.04
C PRO A 212 -7.96 3.76 -2.76
N LEU A 213 -7.56 4.66 -3.67
CA LEU A 213 -8.45 5.48 -4.49
C LEU A 213 -8.95 4.71 -5.72
N ARG A 214 -9.91 5.28 -6.45
CA ARG A 214 -10.35 4.76 -7.74
C ARG A 214 -9.18 4.58 -8.71
N GLY A 215 -9.17 3.47 -9.43
CA GLY A 215 -8.15 3.10 -10.40
C GLY A 215 -6.85 2.57 -9.79
N VAL A 216 -6.72 2.53 -8.48
CA VAL A 216 -5.55 1.95 -7.80
C VAL A 216 -5.61 0.44 -7.87
N ILE A 217 -4.44 -0.19 -8.05
CA ILE A 217 -4.24 -1.63 -7.90
C ILE A 217 -3.63 -1.92 -6.53
N ALA A 218 -4.19 -2.92 -5.84
CA ALA A 218 -3.71 -3.37 -4.54
C ALA A 218 -3.76 -4.90 -4.43
N MET A 219 -2.96 -5.45 -3.50
CA MET A 219 -2.96 -6.89 -3.23
C MET A 219 -4.21 -7.32 -2.47
N ALA A 220 -4.88 -8.35 -2.95
CA ALA A 220 -5.90 -9.04 -2.18
C ALA A 220 -5.23 -9.98 -1.18
N ASN A 221 -5.72 -9.98 0.06
CA ASN A 221 -5.22 -10.80 1.15
C ASN A 221 -6.36 -11.32 2.06
N ALA A 222 -6.03 -12.27 2.93
CA ALA A 222 -6.93 -12.84 3.93
C ALA A 222 -6.59 -12.36 5.36
N GLY A 223 -5.93 -11.23 5.48
CA GLY A 223 -5.44 -10.63 6.72
C GLY A 223 -3.96 -10.27 6.61
N PRO A 224 -3.31 -9.88 7.74
CA PRO A 224 -1.94 -9.38 7.72
C PRO A 224 -0.96 -10.37 7.13
N ASN A 225 -0.07 -9.88 6.24
CA ASN A 225 1.05 -10.64 5.66
C ASN A 225 0.62 -11.90 4.86
N THR A 226 -0.56 -11.88 4.25
CA THR A 226 -1.08 -12.99 3.43
C THR A 226 -1.22 -12.65 1.95
N ASN A 227 -0.48 -11.67 1.46
CA ASN A 227 -0.47 -11.30 0.04
C ASN A 227 0.14 -12.44 -0.78
N GLY A 228 -0.56 -12.87 -1.82
CA GLY A 228 -0.10 -13.94 -2.74
C GLY A 228 0.09 -13.42 -4.16
N SER A 229 -0.75 -13.89 -5.07
CA SER A 229 -0.80 -13.44 -6.46
C SER A 229 -2.08 -12.65 -6.79
N GLN A 230 -3.07 -12.68 -5.91
CA GLN A 230 -4.34 -12.03 -6.18
C GLN A 230 -4.24 -10.52 -5.99
N PHE A 231 -4.84 -9.78 -6.91
CA PHE A 231 -4.89 -8.33 -6.88
C PHE A 231 -6.30 -7.84 -7.22
N PHE A 232 -6.59 -6.59 -6.89
CA PHE A 232 -7.83 -5.94 -7.30
C PHE A 232 -7.56 -4.52 -7.80
N ILE A 233 -8.45 -4.05 -8.68
CA ILE A 233 -8.47 -2.68 -9.18
C ILE A 233 -9.73 -2.02 -8.64
N ASN A 234 -9.58 -0.89 -7.97
CA ASN A 234 -10.69 -0.15 -7.38
C ASN A 234 -11.52 0.58 -8.44
N LEU A 235 -12.84 0.43 -8.36
CA LEU A 235 -13.81 1.18 -9.17
C LEU A 235 -14.21 2.53 -8.54
N VAL A 236 -14.05 2.63 -7.23
CA VAL A 236 -14.34 3.82 -6.41
C VAL A 236 -13.26 3.95 -5.33
N ASP A 237 -13.24 5.07 -4.62
CA ASP A 237 -12.41 5.21 -3.44
C ASP A 237 -12.90 4.27 -2.33
N THR A 238 -11.98 3.52 -1.72
CA THR A 238 -12.28 2.52 -0.70
C THR A 238 -11.56 2.81 0.61
N PRO A 239 -11.89 3.92 1.29
CA PRO A 239 -11.14 4.37 2.47
C PRO A 239 -11.10 3.32 3.60
N HIS A 240 -12.09 2.45 3.70
CA HIS A 240 -12.14 1.36 4.68
C HIS A 240 -11.09 0.26 4.45
N LEU A 241 -10.41 0.25 3.29
CA LEU A 241 -9.30 -0.66 2.99
C LEU A 241 -7.93 -0.03 3.33
N THR A 242 -7.89 1.26 3.70
CA THR A 242 -6.65 1.97 4.06
C THR A 242 -5.92 1.26 5.19
N GLY A 243 -4.64 0.98 5.00
CA GLY A 243 -3.79 0.31 5.98
C GLY A 243 -3.95 -1.22 6.09
N LYS A 244 -4.76 -1.85 5.24
CA LYS A 244 -5.01 -3.30 5.25
C LYS A 244 -4.54 -4.02 3.99
N HIS A 245 -4.37 -3.30 2.90
CA HIS A 245 -3.96 -3.84 1.61
C HIS A 245 -2.78 -3.06 1.05
N THR A 246 -1.77 -3.76 0.56
CA THR A 246 -0.61 -3.16 -0.09
C THR A 246 -1.02 -2.56 -1.42
N VAL A 247 -1.00 -1.23 -1.50
CA VAL A 247 -1.23 -0.47 -2.74
C VAL A 247 0.09 -0.37 -3.49
N PHE A 248 0.12 -0.77 -4.77
CA PHE A 248 1.39 -0.85 -5.49
C PHE A 248 1.39 -0.26 -6.91
N GLY A 249 0.30 0.39 -7.31
CA GLY A 249 0.21 1.05 -8.60
C GLY A 249 -1.17 1.61 -8.91
N LYS A 250 -1.35 2.08 -10.12
CA LYS A 250 -2.64 2.59 -10.62
C LYS A 250 -2.81 2.35 -12.13
N VAL A 251 -4.05 2.34 -12.57
CA VAL A 251 -4.43 2.38 -14.00
C VAL A 251 -4.09 3.75 -14.56
N VAL A 252 -3.34 3.78 -15.67
CA VAL A 252 -3.00 5.00 -16.42
C VAL A 252 -3.68 5.06 -17.77
N LYS A 253 -4.09 3.89 -18.33
CA LYS A 253 -4.94 3.79 -19.53
C LYS A 253 -5.87 2.58 -19.38
N GLY A 254 -7.06 2.65 -20.00
CA GLY A 254 -8.02 1.54 -19.99
C GLY A 254 -8.89 1.48 -18.72
N MET A 255 -9.09 2.61 -18.02
CA MET A 255 -10.04 2.65 -16.92
C MET A 255 -11.49 2.48 -17.39
N ASP A 256 -11.78 2.85 -18.61
CA ASP A 256 -13.04 2.57 -19.32
C ASP A 256 -13.25 1.07 -19.54
N VAL A 257 -12.20 0.31 -19.84
CA VAL A 257 -12.24 -1.17 -19.92
C VAL A 257 -12.56 -1.77 -18.55
N VAL A 258 -11.94 -1.26 -17.47
CA VAL A 258 -12.23 -1.68 -16.09
C VAL A 258 -13.71 -1.42 -15.75
N ASP A 259 -14.24 -0.25 -16.13
CA ASP A 259 -15.64 0.11 -15.91
C ASP A 259 -16.60 -0.76 -16.74
N GLN A 260 -16.26 -1.11 -18.00
CA GLN A 260 -17.04 -2.05 -18.81
C GLN A 260 -17.09 -3.44 -18.19
N ILE A 261 -15.95 -3.95 -17.71
CA ILE A 261 -15.88 -5.23 -17.00
C ILE A 261 -16.79 -5.19 -15.76
N ALA A 262 -16.85 -4.08 -15.05
CA ALA A 262 -17.67 -3.91 -13.86
C ALA A 262 -19.19 -3.89 -14.14
N GLN A 263 -19.62 -3.73 -15.39
CA GLN A 263 -21.03 -3.76 -15.77
C GLN A 263 -21.53 -5.15 -16.20
N LEU A 264 -20.62 -6.15 -16.27
CA LEU A 264 -21.00 -7.51 -16.62
C LEU A 264 -21.95 -8.10 -15.55
N GLU A 265 -22.86 -8.95 -15.99
CA GLU A 265 -23.75 -9.67 -15.10
C GLU A 265 -22.96 -10.63 -14.22
N THR A 266 -23.22 -10.58 -12.92
CA THR A 266 -22.56 -11.42 -11.92
C THR A 266 -23.57 -12.13 -11.03
N ASP A 267 -23.17 -13.28 -10.51
CA ASP A 267 -23.91 -13.96 -9.45
C ASP A 267 -23.74 -13.24 -8.09
N ALA A 268 -24.39 -13.76 -7.06
CA ALA A 268 -24.32 -13.21 -5.70
C ALA A 268 -22.89 -13.21 -5.10
N SER A 269 -21.97 -14.01 -5.62
CA SER A 269 -20.56 -14.05 -5.22
C SER A 269 -19.69 -13.03 -5.95
N GLY A 270 -20.23 -12.39 -6.98
CA GLY A 270 -19.51 -11.48 -7.86
C GLY A 270 -18.81 -12.18 -9.03
N LYS A 271 -19.11 -13.45 -9.28
CA LYS A 271 -18.57 -14.18 -10.43
C LYS A 271 -19.37 -13.82 -11.67
N SER A 272 -18.69 -13.37 -12.71
CA SER A 272 -19.32 -13.04 -13.99
C SER A 272 -19.81 -14.31 -14.70
N THR A 273 -20.96 -14.20 -15.37
CA THR A 273 -21.50 -15.23 -16.27
C THR A 273 -20.63 -15.43 -17.49
N GLU A 274 -19.97 -14.36 -17.97
CA GLU A 274 -18.97 -14.38 -19.02
C GLU A 274 -17.57 -14.21 -18.42
N PRO A 275 -16.64 -15.19 -18.60
CA PRO A 275 -15.31 -15.10 -18.00
C PRO A 275 -14.48 -13.96 -18.62
N VAL A 276 -14.01 -13.04 -17.80
CA VAL A 276 -13.04 -12.01 -18.19
C VAL A 276 -11.63 -12.59 -18.08
N ILE A 277 -11.04 -12.97 -19.22
CA ILE A 277 -9.75 -13.65 -19.26
C ILE A 277 -8.62 -12.62 -19.30
N ILE A 278 -7.63 -12.81 -18.44
CA ILE A 278 -6.32 -12.15 -18.51
C ILE A 278 -5.50 -12.94 -19.54
N GLN A 279 -5.38 -12.42 -20.75
CA GLN A 279 -4.62 -13.06 -21.81
C GLN A 279 -3.11 -13.01 -21.52
N SER A 280 -2.64 -11.86 -21.03
CA SER A 280 -1.26 -11.68 -20.56
C SER A 280 -1.12 -10.46 -19.65
N ILE A 281 -0.06 -10.46 -18.83
CA ILE A 281 0.45 -9.28 -18.14
C ILE A 281 1.93 -9.17 -18.48
N ARG A 282 2.37 -8.04 -19.08
CA ARG A 282 3.77 -7.84 -19.51
C ARG A 282 4.24 -6.42 -19.21
N LEU A 283 5.54 -6.29 -18.95
CA LEU A 283 6.20 -4.99 -18.90
C LEU A 283 6.03 -4.27 -20.25
N VAL A 284 5.75 -2.99 -20.17
CA VAL A 284 5.80 -2.11 -21.35
C VAL A 284 7.26 -1.69 -21.51
N GLU A 285 7.88 -2.11 -22.59
CA GLU A 285 9.23 -1.63 -22.93
C GLU A 285 9.18 -0.13 -23.20
N GLU A 286 9.95 0.67 -22.44
CA GLU A 286 10.17 2.06 -22.82
C GLU A 286 10.89 2.06 -24.16
N LYS A 287 10.22 2.55 -25.20
CA LYS A 287 10.93 2.90 -26.44
C LYS A 287 11.95 3.96 -26.05
N GLN A 288 13.22 3.57 -26.00
CA GLN A 288 14.30 4.55 -25.91
C GLN A 288 14.15 5.54 -27.08
N PRO A 289 14.24 6.86 -26.78
CA PRO A 289 14.10 7.90 -27.80
C PRO A 289 15.21 7.84 -28.84
#